data_4c3c3c55385e9cf0fe7ee5ce10273941
#
_entry.id   4c3c3c55385e9cf0fe7ee5ce10273941
#
_cell.length_a   1.000
_cell.length_b   1.000
_cell.length_c   1.000
_cell.angle_alpha   90.00
_cell.angle_beta   90.00
_cell.angle_gamma   90.00
#
_symmetry.space_group_name_H-M   'P 1'
#
loop_
_entity.id
_entity.type
_entity.pdbx_description
1 polymer ?
#
loop_
_entity_poly.entity_id
_entity_poly.type
_entity_poly.pdbx_seq_one_letter_code
_entity_poly.pdbx_strand_id
1 'polypeptide(L)'
;FSDLRAKKNVLQRGNHPGFTAIGRLTPGVTLEQARADFDNIARNLEKRYPDDNTGRRINVRTLLEAIAGDYRASLNLLLIAVLCVLLIACANVANLQLARALSRGKELAVRAAMGASRWRLVRLFLIESTVLAGAGAVAGLVIAIWSFDAIHILSPTDAFRFQETRLDIPTLGFTAAIAMVCGILVGIWPAWRVSRLASLSGVLHEAGTRSGSDSTGRQRARGALVITQVALALVLLAGAGLTLKSFWRSLTAPLGFEPAGVLTMTLSLPEARYDSKQKVAAFYKQLIERIETLPGVAAAAVGQNVPFDDTEWDSSYHIAGTPPAPPGHEPSAEVNVITNDYFKVLKMPILRGRGFGPEETLGHPRSVIVDDLFVRKNFPNENPIGRQIDDNQTLDKNPPPLTIVGVVPHVRSDVPGDKFDLLNLPQMYFSQAQMPETENSLLIRTSLAEPMSLASAVVKEVQAIDPDQPVDSISTMQRNISQSLATRRLTMILLGSFAALALVLASVGLYGVMALSVTQRTREFGIRLALGAPREDVFKLALGRGLLLVGIGLALGLLGALGAGQALTSLLYNVGGFDPTALVTAIGALAGVALLACWFPARRATRVDPIVALRYE
;
A
#
# COMPACT_ATOMS: atom_id res chain seq x y z
N PHE A 1 -29.32 -15.16 18.24
CA PHE A 1 -29.54 -14.51 19.56
C PHE A 1 -29.89 -15.53 20.66
N SER A 2 -30.59 -16.64 20.39
CA SER A 2 -30.83 -17.71 21.35
C SER A 2 -29.55 -18.40 21.79
N ASP A 3 -28.65 -18.66 20.84
CA ASP A 3 -27.38 -19.36 21.09
C ASP A 3 -26.36 -18.49 21.85
N LEU A 4 -26.35 -17.18 21.61
CA LEU A 4 -25.53 -16.24 22.36
C LEU A 4 -25.96 -16.14 23.83
N ARG A 5 -27.29 -16.27 24.14
CA ARG A 5 -27.78 -16.31 25.54
C ARG A 5 -27.41 -17.60 26.27
N ALA A 6 -27.15 -18.68 25.54
CA ALA A 6 -26.71 -19.94 26.14
C ALA A 6 -25.23 -19.89 26.61
N LYS A 7 -24.42 -19.02 26.01
CA LYS A 7 -23.03 -18.83 26.40
C LYS A 7 -22.96 -17.93 27.64
N LYS A 8 -22.69 -18.51 28.81
CA LYS A 8 -22.52 -17.77 30.06
C LYS A 8 -21.49 -16.65 29.98
N ASN A 9 -20.45 -16.86 29.15
CA ASN A 9 -19.36 -15.93 28.94
C ASN A 9 -19.78 -14.60 28.30
N VAL A 10 -20.76 -14.63 27.39
CA VAL A 10 -21.27 -13.43 26.70
C VAL A 10 -22.08 -12.54 27.62
N LEU A 11 -22.64 -13.11 28.70
CA LEU A 11 -23.48 -12.40 29.66
C LEU A 11 -22.68 -11.80 30.84
N GLN A 12 -21.38 -12.11 30.93
CA GLN A 12 -20.54 -11.53 31.98
C GLN A 12 -20.07 -10.13 31.57
N ARG A 13 -20.26 -9.17 32.49
CA ARG A 13 -19.67 -7.84 32.34
C ARG A 13 -18.15 -7.93 32.46
N GLY A 14 -17.47 -7.08 31.73
CA GLY A 14 -16.01 -7.12 31.67
C GLY A 14 -15.46 -8.08 30.61
N ASN A 15 -16.24 -9.06 30.16
CA ASN A 15 -15.86 -9.87 29.03
C ASN A 15 -16.19 -9.13 27.70
N HIS A 16 -15.19 -8.93 26.86
CA HIS A 16 -15.31 -8.27 25.57
C HIS A 16 -15.01 -9.27 24.45
N PRO A 17 -16.00 -10.08 24.05
CA PRO A 17 -15.79 -11.21 23.13
C PRO A 17 -15.54 -10.81 21.67
N GLY A 18 -15.16 -9.56 21.41
CA GLY A 18 -14.79 -9.11 20.07
C GLY A 18 -15.93 -9.05 19.05
N PHE A 19 -17.20 -8.99 19.50
CA PHE A 19 -18.33 -8.94 18.58
C PHE A 19 -18.40 -7.63 17.82
N THR A 20 -18.51 -7.73 16.49
CA THR A 20 -18.89 -6.61 15.63
C THR A 20 -20.40 -6.63 15.40
N ALA A 21 -21.07 -5.54 15.75
CA ALA A 21 -22.50 -5.38 15.49
C ALA A 21 -22.72 -4.62 14.18
N ILE A 22 -23.57 -5.17 13.30
CA ILE A 22 -24.01 -4.50 12.07
C ILE A 22 -25.45 -4.08 12.24
N GLY A 23 -25.73 -2.80 12.02
CA GLY A 23 -27.07 -2.22 12.12
C GLY A 23 -27.42 -1.35 10.93
N ARG A 24 -28.72 -1.20 10.68
CA ARG A 24 -29.24 -0.26 9.68
C ARG A 24 -29.85 0.93 10.42
N LEU A 25 -29.41 2.14 10.06
CA LEU A 25 -29.99 3.37 10.63
C LEU A 25 -31.45 3.54 10.17
N THR A 26 -32.28 4.07 11.06
CA THR A 26 -33.64 4.44 10.73
C THR A 26 -33.65 5.56 9.69
N PRO A 27 -34.62 5.58 8.74
CA PRO A 27 -34.71 6.66 7.77
C PRO A 27 -34.73 8.05 8.44
N GLY A 28 -33.86 8.95 7.94
CA GLY A 28 -33.72 10.32 8.46
C GLY A 28 -32.67 10.48 9.58
N VAL A 29 -32.10 9.40 10.12
CA VAL A 29 -31.01 9.46 11.10
C VAL A 29 -29.66 9.48 10.41
N THR A 30 -28.82 10.45 10.77
CA THR A 30 -27.44 10.55 10.23
C THR A 30 -26.46 9.70 11.05
N LEU A 31 -25.31 9.37 10.44
CA LEU A 31 -24.23 8.66 11.14
C LEU A 31 -23.72 9.45 12.35
N GLU A 32 -23.70 10.79 12.27
CA GLU A 32 -23.25 11.66 13.35
C GLU A 32 -24.21 11.61 14.54
N GLN A 33 -25.53 11.58 14.28
CA GLN A 33 -26.52 11.39 15.32
C GLN A 33 -26.38 10.03 16.00
N ALA A 34 -26.18 8.97 15.20
CA ALA A 34 -25.90 7.64 15.74
C ALA A 34 -24.65 7.60 16.61
N ARG A 35 -23.54 8.22 16.15
CA ARG A 35 -22.31 8.34 16.95
C ARG A 35 -22.55 9.05 18.27
N ALA A 36 -23.27 10.18 18.26
CA ALA A 36 -23.60 10.92 19.47
C ALA A 36 -24.42 10.10 20.46
N ASP A 37 -25.36 9.29 19.96
CA ASP A 37 -26.20 8.40 20.77
C ASP A 37 -25.37 7.27 21.40
N PHE A 38 -24.52 6.62 20.62
CA PHE A 38 -23.60 5.60 21.12
C PHE A 38 -22.58 6.16 22.12
N ASP A 39 -22.09 7.39 21.94
CA ASP A 39 -21.23 8.07 22.91
C ASP A 39 -21.98 8.37 24.23
N ASN A 40 -23.26 8.72 24.16
CA ASN A 40 -24.08 8.89 25.34
C ASN A 40 -24.30 7.56 26.09
N ILE A 41 -24.54 6.48 25.33
CA ILE A 41 -24.66 5.13 25.88
C ILE A 41 -23.35 4.73 26.57
N ALA A 42 -22.20 4.91 25.90
CA ALA A 42 -20.89 4.58 26.44
C ALA A 42 -20.61 5.35 27.74
N ARG A 43 -20.88 6.66 27.78
CA ARG A 43 -20.74 7.49 29.00
C ARG A 43 -21.65 7.05 30.14
N ASN A 44 -22.88 6.62 29.83
CA ASN A 44 -23.80 6.12 30.83
C ASN A 44 -23.34 4.76 31.38
N LEU A 45 -22.81 3.89 30.54
CA LEU A 45 -22.20 2.61 30.95
C LEU A 45 -20.97 2.83 31.81
N GLU A 46 -20.09 3.76 31.44
CA GLU A 46 -18.92 4.15 32.23
C GLU A 46 -19.31 4.63 33.65
N LYS A 47 -20.35 5.48 33.76
CA LYS A 47 -20.83 5.93 35.06
C LYS A 47 -21.46 4.81 35.90
N ARG A 48 -22.16 3.89 35.25
CA ARG A 48 -22.90 2.82 35.95
C ARG A 48 -21.99 1.63 36.29
N TYR A 49 -20.95 1.42 35.52
CA TYR A 49 -20.02 0.27 35.63
C TYR A 49 -18.59 0.75 35.37
N PRO A 50 -18.02 1.56 36.28
CA PRO A 50 -16.69 2.16 36.08
C PRO A 50 -15.57 1.11 35.96
N ASP A 51 -15.65 0.01 36.71
CA ASP A 51 -14.64 -1.03 36.72
C ASP A 51 -14.44 -1.69 35.34
N ASP A 52 -15.54 -1.80 34.56
CA ASP A 52 -15.51 -2.52 33.27
C ASP A 52 -15.46 -1.57 32.05
N ASN A 53 -15.95 -0.31 32.19
CA ASN A 53 -16.21 0.55 31.03
C ASN A 53 -15.46 1.90 31.06
N THR A 54 -14.59 2.14 32.04
CA THR A 54 -13.81 3.39 32.11
C THR A 54 -12.92 3.53 30.87
N GLY A 55 -13.01 4.67 30.19
CA GLY A 55 -12.23 4.98 28.99
C GLY A 55 -12.69 4.26 27.71
N ARG A 56 -13.66 3.35 27.79
CA ARG A 56 -14.15 2.62 26.61
C ARG A 56 -15.17 3.44 25.82
N ARG A 57 -15.04 3.40 24.49
CA ARG A 57 -15.94 4.08 23.55
C ARG A 57 -16.40 3.12 22.46
N ILE A 58 -17.54 3.41 21.85
CA ILE A 58 -18.11 2.61 20.76
C ILE A 58 -17.69 3.26 19.43
N ASN A 59 -16.91 2.54 18.63
CA ASN A 59 -16.49 3.00 17.31
C ASN A 59 -17.58 2.71 16.28
N VAL A 60 -18.35 3.74 15.89
CA VAL A 60 -19.41 3.62 14.89
C VAL A 60 -18.91 4.12 13.54
N ARG A 61 -18.89 3.24 12.55
CA ARG A 61 -18.44 3.54 11.18
C ARG A 61 -19.39 2.92 10.16
N THR A 62 -19.39 3.40 8.95
CA THR A 62 -20.16 2.79 7.88
C THR A 62 -19.62 1.40 7.55
N LEU A 63 -20.49 0.50 7.07
CA LEU A 63 -20.07 -0.84 6.64
C LEU A 63 -18.98 -0.74 5.56
N LEU A 64 -19.09 0.24 4.66
CA LEU A 64 -18.07 0.51 3.66
C LEU A 64 -16.73 0.92 4.29
N GLU A 65 -16.74 1.77 5.31
CA GLU A 65 -15.51 2.11 6.06
C GLU A 65 -14.96 0.92 6.84
N ALA A 66 -15.80 0.04 7.34
CA ALA A 66 -15.37 -1.16 8.03
C ALA A 66 -14.64 -2.14 7.11
N ILE A 67 -15.15 -2.31 5.88
CA ILE A 67 -14.62 -3.26 4.89
C ILE A 67 -13.46 -2.66 4.08
N ALA A 68 -13.58 -1.40 3.65
CA ALA A 68 -12.65 -0.78 2.72
C ALA A 68 -11.73 0.28 3.35
N GLY A 69 -11.89 0.55 4.65
CA GLY A 69 -11.15 1.61 5.34
C GLY A 69 -9.64 1.41 5.31
N ASP A 70 -9.19 0.18 5.36
CA ASP A 70 -7.77 -0.19 5.36
C ASP A 70 -7.10 0.04 4.00
N TYR A 71 -7.87 -0.08 2.92
CA TYR A 71 -7.40 0.19 1.56
C TYR A 71 -7.42 1.68 1.19
N ARG A 72 -8.12 2.53 1.96
CA ARG A 72 -8.34 3.95 1.62
C ARG A 72 -7.04 4.73 1.45
N ALA A 73 -6.08 4.51 2.32
CA ALA A 73 -4.79 5.19 2.26
C ALA A 73 -3.99 4.79 1.00
N SER A 74 -3.94 3.49 0.68
CA SER A 74 -3.29 2.97 -0.53
C SER A 74 -4.00 3.44 -1.80
N LEU A 75 -5.34 3.46 -1.83
CA LEU A 75 -6.12 3.95 -2.97
C LEU A 75 -5.93 5.44 -3.20
N ASN A 76 -5.90 6.27 -2.14
CA ASN A 76 -5.62 7.69 -2.25
C ASN A 76 -4.21 7.95 -2.80
N LEU A 77 -3.22 7.19 -2.34
CA LEU A 77 -1.85 7.26 -2.87
C LEU A 77 -1.81 6.96 -4.37
N LEU A 78 -2.46 5.88 -4.80
CA LEU A 78 -2.55 5.51 -6.21
C LEU A 78 -3.29 6.56 -7.03
N LEU A 79 -4.37 7.14 -6.51
CA LEU A 79 -5.10 8.23 -7.16
C LEU A 79 -4.21 9.47 -7.37
N ILE A 80 -3.44 9.87 -6.35
CA ILE A 80 -2.48 10.97 -6.46
C ILE A 80 -1.40 10.64 -7.50
N ALA A 81 -0.90 9.41 -7.51
CA ALA A 81 0.09 8.98 -8.49
C ALA A 81 -0.45 9.05 -9.93
N VAL A 82 -1.68 8.57 -10.16
CA VAL A 82 -2.37 8.67 -11.45
C VAL A 82 -2.55 10.12 -11.86
N LEU A 83 -2.97 11.01 -10.95
CA LEU A 83 -3.11 12.44 -11.22
C LEU A 83 -1.77 13.08 -11.60
N CYS A 84 -0.68 12.74 -10.94
CA CYS A 84 0.66 13.20 -11.30
C CYS A 84 1.07 12.75 -12.71
N VAL A 85 0.86 11.48 -13.05
CA VAL A 85 1.12 10.96 -14.41
C VAL A 85 0.27 11.66 -15.45
N LEU A 86 -1.02 11.89 -15.17
CA LEU A 86 -1.92 12.61 -16.04
C LEU A 86 -1.46 14.05 -16.29
N LEU A 87 -1.02 14.76 -15.25
CA LEU A 87 -0.48 16.12 -15.37
C LEU A 87 0.80 16.15 -16.20
N ILE A 88 1.69 15.16 -16.04
CA ILE A 88 2.89 15.03 -16.88
C ILE A 88 2.49 14.78 -18.34
N ALA A 89 1.54 13.90 -18.60
CA ALA A 89 1.03 13.61 -19.95
C ALA A 89 0.39 14.86 -20.58
N CYS A 90 -0.46 15.57 -19.85
CA CYS A 90 -1.05 16.84 -20.30
C CYS A 90 0.02 17.88 -20.64
N ALA A 91 1.05 18.02 -19.82
CA ALA A 91 2.17 18.92 -20.08
C ALA A 91 2.95 18.53 -21.35
N ASN A 92 3.14 17.24 -21.61
CA ASN A 92 3.75 16.74 -22.84
C ASN A 92 2.93 17.10 -24.09
N VAL A 93 1.63 16.82 -24.06
CA VAL A 93 0.74 17.15 -25.18
C VAL A 93 0.67 18.66 -25.41
N ALA A 94 0.61 19.47 -24.34
CA ALA A 94 0.66 20.93 -24.42
C ALA A 94 1.97 21.42 -25.08
N ASN A 95 3.12 20.86 -24.72
CA ASN A 95 4.40 21.19 -25.35
C ASN A 95 4.43 20.84 -26.85
N LEU A 96 3.88 19.67 -27.23
CA LEU A 96 3.77 19.25 -28.64
C LEU A 96 2.83 20.14 -29.43
N GLN A 97 1.69 20.51 -28.87
CA GLN A 97 0.73 21.43 -29.52
C GLN A 97 1.34 22.82 -29.72
N LEU A 98 2.08 23.32 -28.73
CA LEU A 98 2.81 24.60 -28.89
C LEU A 98 3.88 24.53 -29.98
N ALA A 99 4.56 23.38 -30.12
CA ALA A 99 5.54 23.15 -31.16
C ALA A 99 4.88 23.18 -32.56
N ARG A 100 3.75 22.45 -32.73
CA ARG A 100 2.96 22.43 -33.97
C ARG A 100 2.38 23.78 -34.33
N ALA A 101 1.86 24.52 -33.35
CA ALA A 101 1.30 25.87 -33.59
C ALA A 101 2.35 26.83 -34.18
N LEU A 102 3.61 26.70 -33.79
CA LEU A 102 4.70 27.51 -34.33
C LEU A 102 5.12 27.09 -35.73
N SER A 103 5.16 25.82 -36.05
CA SER A 103 5.49 25.34 -37.39
C SER A 103 4.42 25.75 -38.43
N ARG A 104 3.16 25.90 -37.98
CA ARG A 104 2.04 26.34 -38.80
C ARG A 104 1.77 27.85 -38.74
N GLY A 105 2.67 28.65 -38.15
CA GLY A 105 2.49 30.10 -37.97
C GLY A 105 2.20 30.85 -39.24
N LYS A 106 2.93 30.57 -40.37
CA LYS A 106 2.70 31.15 -41.69
C LYS A 106 1.29 30.81 -42.23
N GLU A 107 0.84 29.57 -42.11
CA GLU A 107 -0.50 29.12 -42.51
C GLU A 107 -1.62 29.85 -41.74
N LEU A 108 -1.44 29.95 -40.42
CA LEU A 108 -2.39 30.62 -39.53
C LEU A 108 -2.46 32.14 -39.82
N ALA A 109 -1.32 32.78 -40.13
CA ALA A 109 -1.26 34.18 -40.52
C ALA A 109 -2.00 34.44 -41.85
N VAL A 110 -1.82 33.58 -42.86
CA VAL A 110 -2.56 33.66 -44.14
C VAL A 110 -4.06 33.49 -43.91
N ARG A 111 -4.49 32.52 -43.10
CA ARG A 111 -5.90 32.33 -42.77
C ARG A 111 -6.50 33.54 -42.04
N ALA A 112 -5.75 34.14 -41.12
CA ALA A 112 -6.16 35.36 -40.43
C ALA A 112 -6.27 36.55 -41.40
N ALA A 113 -5.31 36.71 -42.34
CA ALA A 113 -5.35 37.74 -43.38
C ALA A 113 -6.52 37.56 -44.33
N MET A 114 -6.96 36.32 -44.59
CA MET A 114 -8.17 36.02 -45.37
C MET A 114 -9.48 36.16 -44.56
N GLY A 115 -9.44 36.75 -43.36
CA GLY A 115 -10.62 37.04 -42.54
C GLY A 115 -11.12 35.94 -41.63
N ALA A 116 -10.29 34.92 -41.32
CA ALA A 116 -10.68 33.91 -40.36
C ALA A 116 -10.82 34.53 -38.96
N SER A 117 -11.99 34.36 -38.33
CA SER A 117 -12.24 34.84 -36.97
C SER A 117 -11.36 34.08 -35.96
N ARG A 118 -11.02 34.77 -34.83
CA ARG A 118 -10.25 34.15 -33.72
C ARG A 118 -10.88 32.84 -33.22
N TRP A 119 -12.21 32.81 -33.15
CA TRP A 119 -12.94 31.60 -32.73
C TRP A 119 -12.76 30.42 -33.69
N ARG A 120 -12.69 30.69 -35.00
CA ARG A 120 -12.45 29.64 -36.01
C ARG A 120 -11.06 29.01 -35.87
N LEU A 121 -10.04 29.80 -35.53
CA LEU A 121 -8.69 29.28 -35.21
C LEU A 121 -8.65 28.49 -33.92
N VAL A 122 -9.29 29.00 -32.85
CA VAL A 122 -9.41 28.29 -31.56
C VAL A 122 -10.12 26.95 -31.75
N ARG A 123 -11.23 26.92 -32.47
CA ARG A 123 -11.99 25.70 -32.75
C ARG A 123 -11.15 24.63 -33.46
N LEU A 124 -10.27 25.03 -34.38
CA LEU A 124 -9.38 24.10 -35.09
C LEU A 124 -8.46 23.36 -34.09
N PHE A 125 -7.80 24.08 -33.18
CA PHE A 125 -6.93 23.49 -32.18
C PHE A 125 -7.70 22.64 -31.15
N LEU A 126 -8.90 23.08 -30.77
CA LEU A 126 -9.75 22.28 -29.86
C LEU A 126 -10.18 20.98 -30.51
N ILE A 127 -10.58 20.97 -31.78
CA ILE A 127 -10.95 19.74 -32.49
C ILE A 127 -9.74 18.79 -32.58
N GLU A 128 -8.56 19.29 -32.99
CA GLU A 128 -7.34 18.46 -33.04
C GLU A 128 -7.04 17.84 -31.68
N SER A 129 -7.09 18.64 -30.61
CA SER A 129 -6.80 18.15 -29.23
C SER A 129 -7.83 17.15 -28.73
N THR A 130 -9.12 17.39 -29.03
CA THR A 130 -10.21 16.48 -28.63
C THR A 130 -10.15 15.15 -29.38
N VAL A 131 -9.83 15.17 -30.67
CA VAL A 131 -9.62 13.94 -31.46
C VAL A 131 -8.44 13.12 -30.93
N LEU A 132 -7.31 13.77 -30.61
CA LEU A 132 -6.16 13.12 -30.02
C LEU A 132 -6.48 12.54 -28.64
N ALA A 133 -7.21 13.29 -27.80
CA ALA A 133 -7.64 12.81 -26.49
C ALA A 133 -8.61 11.63 -26.60
N GLY A 134 -9.54 11.67 -27.58
CA GLY A 134 -10.45 10.55 -27.86
C GLY A 134 -9.72 9.29 -28.33
N ALA A 135 -8.78 9.43 -29.27
CA ALA A 135 -7.95 8.31 -29.72
C ALA A 135 -7.10 7.73 -28.56
N GLY A 136 -6.54 8.61 -27.70
CA GLY A 136 -5.82 8.20 -26.50
C GLY A 136 -6.71 7.48 -25.49
N ALA A 137 -7.96 7.94 -25.30
CA ALA A 137 -8.92 7.30 -24.42
C ALA A 137 -9.30 5.88 -24.90
N VAL A 138 -9.51 5.70 -26.22
CA VAL A 138 -9.79 4.39 -26.81
C VAL A 138 -8.59 3.45 -26.64
N ALA A 139 -7.38 3.92 -26.96
CA ALA A 139 -6.17 3.11 -26.75
C ALA A 139 -5.95 2.76 -25.27
N GLY A 140 -6.19 3.72 -24.36
CA GLY A 140 -6.13 3.50 -22.92
C GLY A 140 -7.15 2.48 -22.43
N LEU A 141 -8.36 2.48 -22.98
CA LEU A 141 -9.40 1.51 -22.66
C LEU A 141 -8.99 0.09 -23.09
N VAL A 142 -8.41 -0.06 -24.28
CA VAL A 142 -7.89 -1.36 -24.75
C VAL A 142 -6.79 -1.89 -23.81
N ILE A 143 -5.85 -1.01 -23.42
CA ILE A 143 -4.80 -1.37 -22.44
C ILE A 143 -5.41 -1.72 -21.08
N ALA A 144 -6.44 -0.97 -20.63
CA ALA A 144 -7.11 -1.24 -19.37
C ALA A 144 -7.76 -2.64 -19.37
N ILE A 145 -8.45 -3.01 -20.44
CA ILE A 145 -9.07 -4.34 -20.57
C ILE A 145 -8.02 -5.46 -20.43
N TRP A 146 -6.88 -5.34 -21.11
CA TRP A 146 -5.80 -6.32 -21.00
C TRP A 146 -5.12 -6.32 -19.63
N SER A 147 -5.07 -5.17 -18.98
CA SER A 147 -4.48 -5.05 -17.64
C SER A 147 -5.37 -5.63 -16.54
N PHE A 148 -6.69 -5.76 -16.77
CA PHE A 148 -7.61 -6.37 -15.81
C PHE A 148 -7.22 -7.81 -15.47
N ASP A 149 -6.93 -8.63 -16.49
CA ASP A 149 -6.52 -10.02 -16.29
C ASP A 149 -5.21 -10.09 -15.49
N ALA A 150 -4.25 -9.22 -15.79
CA ALA A 150 -3.00 -9.14 -15.05
C ALA A 150 -3.20 -8.70 -13.58
N ILE A 151 -4.11 -7.78 -13.32
CA ILE A 151 -4.46 -7.34 -11.96
C ILE A 151 -5.14 -8.48 -11.19
N HIS A 152 -6.03 -9.23 -11.80
CA HIS A 152 -6.66 -10.40 -11.17
C HIS A 152 -5.65 -11.48 -10.77
N ILE A 153 -4.64 -11.73 -11.59
CA ILE A 153 -3.56 -12.69 -11.28
C ILE A 153 -2.69 -12.20 -10.10
N LEU A 154 -2.50 -10.88 -9.99
CA LEU A 154 -1.67 -10.25 -8.95
C LEU A 154 -2.44 -9.92 -7.67
N SER A 155 -3.77 -9.89 -7.74
CA SER A 155 -4.65 -9.54 -6.63
C SER A 155 -4.79 -10.69 -5.65
N PRO A 156 -4.90 -10.42 -4.35
CA PRO A 156 -5.24 -11.45 -3.36
C PRO A 156 -6.60 -12.06 -3.71
N THR A 157 -6.65 -13.39 -3.70
CA THR A 157 -7.88 -14.17 -4.01
C THR A 157 -9.04 -13.86 -3.06
N ASP A 158 -8.74 -13.37 -1.86
CA ASP A 158 -9.70 -13.14 -0.77
C ASP A 158 -10.05 -11.67 -0.55
N ALA A 159 -9.47 -10.73 -1.30
CA ALA A 159 -9.85 -9.33 -1.22
C ALA A 159 -11.28 -9.15 -1.74
N PHE A 160 -12.21 -9.02 -0.82
CA PHE A 160 -13.67 -9.13 -0.89
C PHE A 160 -14.39 -8.43 -2.06
N ARG A 161 -13.72 -7.61 -2.87
CA ARG A 161 -14.33 -6.90 -4.01
C ARG A 161 -13.49 -6.81 -5.27
N PHE A 162 -12.25 -7.26 -5.25
CA PHE A 162 -11.46 -7.23 -6.48
C PHE A 162 -11.99 -8.20 -7.55
N GLN A 163 -12.65 -9.29 -7.14
CA GLN A 163 -13.30 -10.23 -8.05
C GLN A 163 -14.55 -9.65 -8.74
N GLU A 164 -15.20 -8.65 -8.15
CA GLU A 164 -16.36 -7.97 -8.72
C GLU A 164 -15.99 -6.71 -9.53
N THR A 165 -14.70 -6.39 -9.63
CA THR A 165 -14.27 -5.19 -10.35
C THR A 165 -14.54 -5.37 -11.83
N ARG A 166 -15.50 -4.63 -12.36
CA ARG A 166 -15.89 -4.64 -13.77
C ARG A 166 -15.83 -3.23 -14.33
N LEU A 167 -15.59 -3.14 -15.63
CA LEU A 167 -15.74 -1.87 -16.36
C LEU A 167 -17.23 -1.57 -16.47
N ASP A 168 -17.73 -0.72 -15.60
CA ASP A 168 -19.11 -0.26 -15.61
C ASP A 168 -19.27 1.04 -16.40
N ILE A 169 -20.51 1.36 -16.78
CA ILE A 169 -20.84 2.58 -17.55
C ILE A 169 -20.43 3.87 -16.82
N PRO A 170 -20.62 4.01 -15.48
CA PRO A 170 -20.14 5.17 -14.74
C PRO A 170 -18.63 5.38 -14.83
N THR A 171 -17.83 4.32 -14.69
CA THR A 171 -16.36 4.39 -14.81
C THR A 171 -15.91 4.78 -16.20
N LEU A 172 -16.55 4.22 -17.25
CA LEU A 172 -16.30 4.62 -18.64
C LEU A 172 -16.68 6.08 -18.89
N GLY A 173 -17.83 6.52 -18.38
CA GLY A 173 -18.28 7.91 -18.47
C GLY A 173 -17.33 8.88 -17.77
N PHE A 174 -16.85 8.53 -16.58
CA PHE A 174 -15.87 9.31 -15.84
C PHE A 174 -14.53 9.41 -16.60
N THR A 175 -14.03 8.30 -17.13
CA THR A 175 -12.79 8.27 -17.91
C THR A 175 -12.91 9.11 -19.18
N ALA A 176 -14.02 9.00 -19.91
CA ALA A 176 -14.30 9.80 -21.09
C ALA A 176 -14.38 11.31 -20.74
N ALA A 177 -15.04 11.66 -19.63
CA ALA A 177 -15.13 13.03 -19.14
C ALA A 177 -13.74 13.62 -18.82
N ILE A 178 -12.90 12.88 -18.10
CA ILE A 178 -11.51 13.30 -17.80
C ILE A 178 -10.71 13.47 -19.09
N ALA A 179 -10.77 12.52 -20.02
CA ALA A 179 -10.07 12.62 -21.30
C ALA A 179 -10.51 13.87 -22.09
N MET A 180 -11.82 14.15 -22.12
CA MET A 180 -12.36 15.35 -22.76
C MET A 180 -11.90 16.64 -22.09
N VAL A 181 -11.95 16.71 -20.75
CA VAL A 181 -11.46 17.86 -19.97
C VAL A 181 -9.97 18.09 -20.23
N CYS A 182 -9.14 17.05 -20.21
CA CYS A 182 -7.72 17.14 -20.53
C CYS A 182 -7.49 17.64 -21.97
N GLY A 183 -8.22 17.09 -22.95
CA GLY A 183 -8.15 17.53 -24.36
C GLY A 183 -8.49 19.01 -24.54
N ILE A 184 -9.54 19.48 -23.86
CA ILE A 184 -9.96 20.89 -23.88
C ILE A 184 -8.92 21.79 -23.20
N LEU A 185 -8.45 21.45 -21.98
CA LEU A 185 -7.47 22.23 -21.23
C LEU A 185 -6.15 22.38 -22.01
N VAL A 186 -5.67 21.26 -22.57
CA VAL A 186 -4.44 21.24 -23.38
C VAL A 186 -4.61 22.03 -24.68
N GLY A 187 -5.80 22.03 -25.29
CA GLY A 187 -6.11 22.75 -26.53
C GLY A 187 -6.35 24.25 -26.35
N ILE A 188 -7.00 24.67 -25.26
CA ILE A 188 -7.36 26.08 -25.02
C ILE A 188 -6.13 26.98 -24.94
N TRP A 189 -5.10 26.59 -24.25
CA TRP A 189 -3.95 27.47 -23.97
C TRP A 189 -3.12 27.83 -25.23
N PRO A 190 -2.75 26.88 -26.11
CA PRO A 190 -2.14 27.20 -27.40
C PRO A 190 -3.07 28.01 -28.30
N ALA A 191 -4.33 27.63 -28.35
CA ALA A 191 -5.34 28.27 -29.17
C ALA A 191 -5.53 29.75 -28.79
N TRP A 192 -5.65 30.06 -27.50
CA TRP A 192 -5.78 31.44 -27.01
C TRP A 192 -4.55 32.30 -27.31
N ARG A 193 -3.34 31.72 -27.17
CA ARG A 193 -2.09 32.42 -27.51
C ARG A 193 -1.96 32.70 -29.00
N VAL A 194 -2.26 31.72 -29.86
CA VAL A 194 -2.22 31.91 -31.32
C VAL A 194 -3.25 32.94 -31.77
N SER A 195 -4.43 32.98 -31.18
CA SER A 195 -5.47 33.97 -31.51
C SER A 195 -5.07 35.41 -31.17
N ARG A 196 -4.20 35.63 -30.20
CA ARG A 196 -3.63 36.96 -29.89
C ARG A 196 -2.55 37.40 -30.89
N LEU A 197 -1.78 36.44 -31.43
CA LEU A 197 -0.74 36.72 -32.42
C LEU A 197 -1.32 37.00 -33.85
N ALA A 198 -2.49 36.47 -34.13
CA ALA A 198 -3.20 36.68 -35.41
C ALA A 198 -3.85 38.09 -35.57
N SER A 199 -3.68 39.01 -34.61
CA SER A 199 -4.09 40.40 -34.81
C SER A 199 -3.11 41.07 -35.78
N LEU A 200 -3.66 41.77 -36.82
CA LEU A 200 -2.90 42.44 -37.90
C LEU A 200 -1.74 43.32 -37.39
N SER A 201 -1.89 43.92 -36.21
CA SER A 201 -0.84 44.70 -35.54
C SER A 201 0.39 43.86 -35.11
N GLY A 202 0.23 42.56 -34.80
CA GLY A 202 1.33 41.69 -34.45
C GLY A 202 2.22 41.28 -35.62
N VAL A 203 1.61 41.05 -36.82
CA VAL A 203 2.35 40.64 -38.03
C VAL A 203 3.17 41.81 -38.61
N LEU A 204 2.64 43.03 -38.54
CA LEU A 204 3.35 44.25 -39.01
C LEU A 204 4.45 44.69 -38.03
N HIS A 205 4.31 44.44 -36.73
CA HIS A 205 5.35 44.70 -35.73
C HIS A 205 6.49 43.68 -35.75
N GLU A 206 6.25 42.40 -36.11
CA GLU A 206 7.30 41.39 -36.25
C GLU A 206 8.20 41.62 -37.50
N ALA A 207 7.70 42.27 -38.52
CA ALA A 207 8.46 42.65 -39.73
C ALA A 207 9.38 43.87 -39.51
N GLY A 208 9.08 44.72 -38.49
CA GLY A 208 9.77 46.00 -38.29
C GLY A 208 10.61 46.13 -37.03
N THR A 209 10.38 45.36 -35.97
CA THR A 209 11.12 45.49 -34.71
C THR A 209 11.52 44.11 -34.15
N ARG A 210 12.83 43.88 -34.03
CA ARG A 210 13.47 42.79 -33.31
C ARG A 210 13.17 42.89 -31.78
N SER A 211 11.91 42.77 -31.36
CA SER A 211 11.57 42.83 -29.93
C SER A 211 11.63 41.45 -29.29
N GLY A 212 12.71 41.20 -28.56
CA GLY A 212 13.00 39.97 -27.84
C GLY A 212 12.07 39.63 -26.67
N SER A 213 11.00 40.41 -26.42
CA SER A 213 10.14 40.21 -25.26
C SER A 213 9.13 39.05 -25.38
N ASP A 214 8.63 38.80 -26.60
CA ASP A 214 7.59 37.77 -26.82
C ASP A 214 8.18 36.33 -26.92
N SER A 215 9.45 36.24 -27.34
CA SER A 215 10.20 34.97 -27.35
C SER A 215 10.54 34.46 -25.92
N THR A 216 10.81 35.39 -25.01
CA THR A 216 11.17 35.06 -23.60
C THR A 216 9.97 34.53 -22.83
N GLY A 217 8.76 35.06 -23.04
CA GLY A 217 7.54 34.57 -22.40
C GLY A 217 7.17 33.13 -22.80
N ARG A 218 7.35 32.79 -24.10
CA ARG A 218 7.12 31.42 -24.60
C ARG A 218 8.13 30.42 -24.09
N GLN A 219 9.41 30.82 -23.98
CA GLN A 219 10.45 29.95 -23.44
C GLN A 219 10.26 29.69 -21.94
N ARG A 220 9.83 30.72 -21.17
CA ARG A 220 9.51 30.56 -19.73
C ARG A 220 8.37 29.60 -19.50
N ALA A 221 7.31 29.68 -20.29
CA ALA A 221 6.15 28.78 -20.16
C ALA A 221 6.49 27.30 -20.41
N ARG A 222 7.30 27.02 -21.46
CA ARG A 222 7.78 25.65 -21.72
C ARG A 222 8.75 25.19 -20.65
N GLY A 223 9.63 26.08 -20.18
CA GLY A 223 10.51 25.78 -19.06
C GLY A 223 9.71 25.40 -17.81
N ALA A 224 8.64 26.14 -17.49
CA ALA A 224 7.76 25.82 -16.37
C ALA A 224 7.12 24.43 -16.49
N LEU A 225 6.62 24.04 -17.68
CA LEU A 225 6.07 22.72 -17.92
C LEU A 225 7.12 21.60 -17.68
N VAL A 226 8.35 21.80 -18.17
CA VAL A 226 9.45 20.84 -17.94
C VAL A 226 9.80 20.74 -16.46
N ILE A 227 9.92 21.89 -15.77
CA ILE A 227 10.19 21.93 -14.33
C ILE A 227 9.12 21.16 -13.55
N THR A 228 7.85 21.39 -13.86
CA THR A 228 6.72 20.67 -13.23
C THR A 228 6.78 19.17 -13.51
N GLN A 229 7.06 18.77 -14.76
CA GLN A 229 7.20 17.35 -15.12
C GLN A 229 8.32 16.64 -14.35
N VAL A 230 9.51 17.26 -14.29
CA VAL A 230 10.66 16.74 -13.54
C VAL A 230 10.35 16.67 -12.05
N ALA A 231 9.70 17.70 -11.50
CA ALA A 231 9.32 17.72 -10.09
C ALA A 231 8.32 16.61 -9.74
N LEU A 232 7.25 16.45 -10.53
CA LEU A 232 6.25 15.40 -10.31
C LEU A 232 6.85 14.00 -10.52
N ALA A 233 7.72 13.82 -11.52
CA ALA A 233 8.40 12.56 -11.74
C ALA A 233 9.31 12.18 -10.57
N LEU A 234 10.01 13.16 -9.96
CA LEU A 234 10.83 12.92 -8.76
C LEU A 234 9.99 12.52 -7.55
N VAL A 235 8.85 13.19 -7.33
CA VAL A 235 7.92 12.82 -6.24
C VAL A 235 7.44 11.38 -6.39
N LEU A 236 7.05 10.98 -7.62
CA LEU A 236 6.60 9.61 -7.89
C LEU A 236 7.73 8.58 -7.73
N LEU A 237 8.93 8.88 -8.22
CA LEU A 237 10.09 8.00 -8.07
C LEU A 237 10.50 7.84 -6.61
N ALA A 238 10.49 8.91 -5.83
CA ALA A 238 10.79 8.87 -4.40
C ALA A 238 9.73 8.06 -3.64
N GLY A 239 8.44 8.29 -3.91
CA GLY A 239 7.34 7.51 -3.32
C GLY A 239 7.43 6.02 -3.67
N ALA A 240 7.70 5.68 -4.93
CA ALA A 240 7.92 4.31 -5.36
C ALA A 240 9.16 3.67 -4.70
N GLY A 241 10.25 4.43 -4.57
CA GLY A 241 11.46 3.98 -3.89
C GLY A 241 11.24 3.70 -2.40
N LEU A 242 10.50 4.58 -1.69
CA LEU A 242 10.13 4.38 -0.29
C LEU A 242 9.24 3.16 -0.09
N THR A 243 8.21 2.99 -0.92
CA THR A 243 7.31 1.82 -0.84
C THR A 243 8.03 0.52 -1.19
N LEU A 244 8.90 0.51 -2.19
CA LEU A 244 9.73 -0.64 -2.54
C LEU A 244 10.65 -1.04 -1.38
N LYS A 245 11.33 -0.07 -0.78
CA LYS A 245 12.22 -0.31 0.38
C LYS A 245 11.44 -0.83 1.60
N SER A 246 10.28 -0.24 1.87
CA SER A 246 9.38 -0.68 2.93
C SER A 246 8.93 -2.13 2.72
N PHE A 247 8.51 -2.47 1.50
CA PHE A 247 8.10 -3.81 1.13
C PHE A 247 9.26 -4.82 1.27
N TRP A 248 10.46 -4.45 0.80
CA TRP A 248 11.66 -5.30 0.93
C TRP A 248 12.01 -5.56 2.40
N ARG A 249 11.98 -4.52 3.23
CA ARG A 249 12.17 -4.67 4.69
C ARG A 249 11.11 -5.54 5.33
N SER A 250 9.87 -5.43 4.88
CA SER A 250 8.77 -6.27 5.33
C SER A 250 8.98 -7.75 4.99
N LEU A 251 9.53 -8.06 3.81
CA LEU A 251 9.85 -9.43 3.41
C LEU A 251 11.06 -10.03 4.14
N THR A 252 12.05 -9.19 4.46
CA THR A 252 13.32 -9.64 5.05
C THR A 252 13.35 -9.54 6.58
N ALA A 253 12.31 -8.99 7.20
CA ALA A 253 12.21 -8.94 8.65
C ALA A 253 12.09 -10.35 9.23
N PRO A 254 12.81 -10.66 10.33
CA PRO A 254 12.71 -11.94 10.97
C PRO A 254 11.27 -12.18 11.45
N LEU A 255 10.73 -13.34 11.10
CA LEU A 255 9.37 -13.73 11.47
C LEU A 255 9.28 -14.27 12.90
N GLY A 256 10.40 -14.70 13.48
CA GLY A 256 10.45 -15.41 14.76
C GLY A 256 10.18 -16.93 14.62
N PHE A 257 9.78 -17.40 13.44
CA PHE A 257 9.49 -18.81 13.15
C PHE A 257 9.87 -19.18 11.69
N GLU A 258 9.84 -20.47 11.35
CA GLU A 258 10.12 -20.99 10.01
C GLU A 258 8.82 -21.42 9.31
N PRO A 259 8.35 -20.66 8.30
CA PRO A 259 7.08 -20.96 7.60
C PRO A 259 7.18 -22.06 6.56
N ALA A 260 8.39 -22.41 6.10
CA ALA A 260 8.59 -23.38 5.03
C ALA A 260 8.17 -24.79 5.45
N GLY A 261 7.44 -25.49 4.58
CA GLY A 261 7.00 -26.87 4.82
C GLY A 261 5.90 -27.00 5.89
N VAL A 262 5.14 -25.94 6.19
CA VAL A 262 4.01 -26.00 7.13
C VAL A 262 2.70 -25.89 6.36
N LEU A 263 1.85 -26.92 6.49
CA LEU A 263 0.46 -26.96 6.04
C LEU A 263 -0.43 -26.44 7.18
N THR A 264 -1.43 -25.63 6.87
CA THR A 264 -2.40 -25.08 7.83
C THR A 264 -3.83 -25.43 7.42
N MET A 265 -4.70 -25.70 8.39
CA MET A 265 -6.12 -25.98 8.19
C MET A 265 -6.89 -25.47 9.40
N THR A 266 -8.06 -24.90 9.20
CA THR A 266 -8.92 -24.44 10.30
C THR A 266 -9.96 -25.50 10.64
N LEU A 267 -10.13 -25.73 11.94
CA LEU A 267 -11.11 -26.65 12.53
C LEU A 267 -11.96 -25.89 13.55
N SER A 268 -13.28 -25.97 13.39
CA SER A 268 -14.23 -25.42 14.35
C SER A 268 -15.13 -26.55 14.85
N LEU A 269 -14.91 -26.97 16.09
CA LEU A 269 -15.66 -28.06 16.72
C LEU A 269 -17.04 -27.60 17.16
N PRO A 270 -18.15 -28.26 16.73
CA PRO A 270 -19.50 -27.86 17.10
C PRO A 270 -19.74 -28.07 18.60
N GLU A 271 -20.12 -27.01 19.32
CA GLU A 271 -20.37 -27.05 20.78
C GLU A 271 -21.46 -28.07 21.16
N ALA A 272 -22.40 -28.36 20.27
CA ALA A 272 -23.43 -29.34 20.52
C ALA A 272 -22.89 -30.77 20.73
N ARG A 273 -21.75 -31.09 20.14
CA ARG A 273 -21.08 -32.40 20.27
C ARG A 273 -19.91 -32.34 21.24
N TYR A 274 -19.18 -31.25 21.22
CA TYR A 274 -18.00 -31.00 22.05
C TYR A 274 -18.33 -30.04 23.21
N ASP A 275 -19.30 -30.47 24.03
CA ASP A 275 -19.93 -29.71 25.12
C ASP A 275 -19.07 -29.58 26.38
N SER A 276 -17.94 -30.24 26.43
CA SER A 276 -17.01 -30.22 27.58
C SER A 276 -15.57 -30.05 27.16
N LYS A 277 -14.79 -29.38 28.00
CA LYS A 277 -13.34 -29.19 27.83
C LYS A 277 -12.58 -30.50 27.64
N GLN A 278 -13.03 -31.55 28.30
CA GLN A 278 -12.45 -32.91 28.21
C GLN A 278 -12.61 -33.50 26.81
N LYS A 279 -13.82 -33.35 26.20
CA LYS A 279 -14.07 -33.84 24.85
C LYS A 279 -13.25 -33.09 23.80
N VAL A 280 -13.13 -31.79 23.94
CA VAL A 280 -12.31 -30.95 23.05
C VAL A 280 -10.84 -31.35 23.13
N ALA A 281 -10.29 -31.45 24.35
CA ALA A 281 -8.89 -31.85 24.56
C ALA A 281 -8.62 -33.27 24.02
N ALA A 282 -9.56 -34.21 24.22
CA ALA A 282 -9.45 -35.58 23.73
C ALA A 282 -9.45 -35.64 22.20
N PHE A 283 -10.30 -34.88 21.52
CA PHE A 283 -10.35 -34.79 20.08
C PHE A 283 -9.01 -34.33 19.49
N TYR A 284 -8.48 -33.20 19.94
CA TYR A 284 -7.22 -32.67 19.41
C TYR A 284 -6.03 -33.58 19.73
N LYS A 285 -5.98 -34.18 20.90
CA LYS A 285 -4.96 -35.19 21.24
C LYS A 285 -5.00 -36.36 20.27
N GLN A 286 -6.15 -36.98 20.10
CA GLN A 286 -6.33 -38.10 19.18
C GLN A 286 -6.00 -37.73 17.74
N LEU A 287 -6.39 -36.52 17.32
CA LEU A 287 -6.12 -36.04 15.96
C LEU A 287 -4.62 -35.90 15.71
N ILE A 288 -3.87 -35.26 16.62
CA ILE A 288 -2.42 -35.09 16.49
C ILE A 288 -1.73 -36.43 16.45
N GLU A 289 -2.05 -37.35 17.37
CA GLU A 289 -1.48 -38.70 17.41
C GLU A 289 -1.67 -39.46 16.08
N ARG A 290 -2.83 -39.33 15.44
CA ARG A 290 -3.10 -39.95 14.12
C ARG A 290 -2.32 -39.27 12.99
N ILE A 291 -2.30 -37.95 12.97
CA ILE A 291 -1.63 -37.19 11.89
C ILE A 291 -0.11 -37.46 11.93
N GLU A 292 0.49 -37.58 13.10
CA GLU A 292 1.92 -37.86 13.24
C GLU A 292 2.32 -39.26 12.71
N THR A 293 1.35 -40.17 12.55
CA THR A 293 1.62 -41.48 11.90
C THR A 293 1.62 -41.43 10.37
N LEU A 294 1.17 -40.33 9.77
CA LEU A 294 1.13 -40.20 8.32
C LEU A 294 2.54 -40.06 7.72
N PRO A 295 2.82 -40.78 6.62
CA PRO A 295 4.12 -40.65 5.95
C PRO A 295 4.39 -39.22 5.47
N GLY A 296 5.58 -38.69 5.79
CA GLY A 296 6.00 -37.35 5.40
C GLY A 296 5.63 -36.25 6.43
N VAL A 297 4.92 -36.58 7.51
CA VAL A 297 4.69 -35.67 8.63
C VAL A 297 5.89 -35.72 9.57
N ALA A 298 6.46 -34.57 9.89
CA ALA A 298 7.57 -34.41 10.82
C ALA A 298 7.11 -34.03 12.23
N ALA A 299 6.04 -33.24 12.34
CA ALA A 299 5.35 -32.87 13.57
C ALA A 299 3.98 -32.28 13.24
N ALA A 300 3.04 -32.40 14.18
CA ALA A 300 1.72 -31.78 14.09
C ALA A 300 1.41 -31.02 15.39
N ALA A 301 0.68 -29.92 15.28
CA ALA A 301 0.25 -29.14 16.43
C ALA A 301 -1.04 -28.39 16.10
N VAL A 302 -1.67 -27.89 17.15
CA VAL A 302 -2.83 -27.00 17.05
C VAL A 302 -2.49 -25.67 17.71
N GLY A 303 -2.95 -24.58 17.11
CA GLY A 303 -2.86 -23.25 17.69
C GLY A 303 -4.10 -22.43 17.32
N GLN A 304 -4.53 -21.55 18.21
CA GLN A 304 -5.72 -20.74 17.97
C GLN A 304 -5.40 -19.54 17.07
N ASN A 305 -4.44 -18.73 17.45
CA ASN A 305 -3.96 -17.59 16.65
C ASN A 305 -2.70 -18.02 15.88
N VAL A 306 -2.87 -18.40 14.64
CA VAL A 306 -1.73 -18.74 13.78
C VAL A 306 -1.22 -17.47 13.14
N PRO A 307 0.09 -17.22 13.11
CA PRO A 307 0.65 -16.02 12.47
C PRO A 307 0.14 -15.85 11.03
N PHE A 308 -0.28 -14.62 10.68
CA PHE A 308 -0.84 -14.28 9.36
C PHE A 308 -2.16 -14.99 9.00
N ASP A 309 -2.91 -15.41 10.01
CA ASP A 309 -4.30 -15.84 9.90
C ASP A 309 -5.14 -14.76 10.59
N ASP A 310 -6.10 -14.15 9.92
CA ASP A 310 -6.86 -12.95 10.37
C ASP A 310 -7.61 -13.11 11.72
N THR A 311 -7.20 -14.09 12.53
CA THR A 311 -7.69 -14.33 13.89
C THR A 311 -6.86 -13.55 14.89
N GLU A 312 -7.51 -12.58 15.57
CA GLU A 312 -6.89 -11.76 16.60
C GLU A 312 -7.60 -11.98 17.92
N TRP A 313 -6.84 -12.39 18.92
CA TRP A 313 -7.34 -12.46 20.29
C TRP A 313 -6.28 -11.89 21.24
N ASP A 314 -6.61 -10.79 21.90
CA ASP A 314 -5.82 -10.19 22.95
C ASP A 314 -6.55 -10.22 24.29
N SER A 315 -5.79 -10.16 25.37
CA SER A 315 -6.34 -10.05 26.70
C SER A 315 -5.45 -9.19 27.58
N SER A 316 -6.09 -8.48 28.50
CA SER A 316 -5.38 -7.77 29.55
C SER A 316 -4.78 -8.74 30.57
N TYR A 317 -3.63 -8.36 31.11
CA TYR A 317 -2.94 -9.12 32.14
C TYR A 317 -2.46 -8.21 33.27
N HIS A 318 -2.18 -8.83 34.43
CA HIS A 318 -1.58 -8.16 35.57
C HIS A 318 -0.42 -9.01 36.11
N ILE A 319 0.70 -8.38 36.45
CA ILE A 319 1.83 -9.08 37.06
C ILE A 319 1.63 -9.14 38.57
N ALA A 320 1.57 -10.33 39.11
CA ALA A 320 1.38 -10.55 40.55
C ALA A 320 2.43 -9.82 41.39
N GLY A 321 1.95 -9.08 42.39
CA GLY A 321 2.81 -8.27 43.25
C GLY A 321 3.16 -6.87 42.75
N THR A 322 2.65 -6.46 41.60
CA THR A 322 2.73 -5.05 41.12
C THR A 322 1.43 -4.29 41.43
N PRO A 323 1.44 -2.95 41.52
CA PRO A 323 0.21 -2.18 41.62
C PRO A 323 -0.68 -2.40 40.38
N PRO A 324 -2.01 -2.54 40.52
CA PRO A 324 -2.90 -2.67 39.38
C PRO A 324 -2.85 -1.42 38.52
N ALA A 325 -2.93 -1.60 37.20
CA ALA A 325 -3.02 -0.49 36.27
C ALA A 325 -4.37 0.25 36.44
N PRO A 326 -4.42 1.55 36.15
CA PRO A 326 -5.70 2.26 36.15
C PRO A 326 -6.69 1.61 35.18
N PRO A 327 -7.99 1.59 35.50
CA PRO A 327 -9.03 1.05 34.62
C PRO A 327 -8.94 1.65 33.20
N GLY A 328 -8.98 0.81 32.17
CA GLY A 328 -8.85 1.19 30.78
C GLY A 328 -7.41 1.43 30.28
N HIS A 329 -6.40 1.21 31.14
CA HIS A 329 -4.98 1.29 30.80
C HIS A 329 -4.22 -0.01 31.16
N GLU A 330 -4.95 -1.10 31.32
CA GLU A 330 -4.36 -2.42 31.59
C GLU A 330 -3.47 -2.82 30.40
N PRO A 331 -2.26 -3.36 30.69
CA PRO A 331 -1.44 -3.90 29.63
C PRO A 331 -2.12 -5.11 29.00
N SER A 332 -2.09 -5.22 27.68
CA SER A 332 -2.63 -6.35 26.95
C SER A 332 -1.53 -7.14 26.23
N ALA A 333 -1.82 -8.40 25.96
CA ALA A 333 -0.98 -9.31 25.22
C ALA A 333 -1.84 -10.16 24.29
N GLU A 334 -1.29 -10.53 23.14
CA GLU A 334 -1.90 -11.50 22.23
C GLU A 334 -1.94 -12.87 22.93
N VAL A 335 -3.10 -13.52 22.86
CA VAL A 335 -3.34 -14.83 23.47
C VAL A 335 -3.30 -15.91 22.41
N ASN A 336 -2.52 -16.95 22.66
CA ASN A 336 -2.39 -18.08 21.75
C ASN A 336 -2.51 -19.40 22.52
N VAL A 337 -3.59 -20.13 22.29
CA VAL A 337 -3.79 -21.45 22.92
C VAL A 337 -3.20 -22.51 21.99
N ILE A 338 -2.19 -23.25 22.48
CA ILE A 338 -1.37 -24.13 21.65
C ILE A 338 -1.19 -25.51 22.26
N THR A 339 -0.92 -26.51 21.42
CA THR A 339 -0.44 -27.82 21.88
C THR A 339 1.08 -27.85 22.08
N ASN A 340 1.58 -28.87 22.76
CA ASN A 340 2.97 -28.95 23.20
C ASN A 340 4.00 -28.84 22.05
N ASP A 341 3.69 -29.43 20.88
CA ASP A 341 4.59 -29.45 19.72
C ASP A 341 4.49 -28.23 18.80
N TYR A 342 3.69 -27.22 19.16
CA TYR A 342 3.51 -25.99 18.35
C TYR A 342 4.86 -25.31 18.02
N PHE A 343 5.71 -25.12 19.03
CA PHE A 343 7.03 -24.51 18.84
C PHE A 343 7.96 -25.38 17.98
N LYS A 344 7.84 -26.69 18.05
CA LYS A 344 8.57 -27.64 17.21
C LYS A 344 8.09 -27.58 15.75
N VAL A 345 6.76 -27.50 15.52
CA VAL A 345 6.19 -27.33 14.18
C VAL A 345 6.66 -26.03 13.55
N LEU A 346 6.73 -24.95 14.28
CA LEU A 346 7.19 -23.65 13.77
C LEU A 346 8.72 -23.45 13.88
N LYS A 347 9.46 -24.42 14.43
CA LYS A 347 10.90 -24.34 14.72
C LYS A 347 11.29 -23.12 15.55
N MET A 348 10.48 -22.79 16.51
CA MET A 348 10.72 -21.71 17.47
C MET A 348 11.59 -22.24 18.62
N PRO A 349 12.76 -21.66 18.89
CA PRO A 349 13.57 -22.10 20.01
C PRO A 349 12.97 -21.63 21.35
N ILE A 350 13.08 -22.46 22.38
CA ILE A 350 12.85 -22.03 23.76
C ILE A 350 14.08 -21.24 24.21
N LEU A 351 13.95 -19.95 24.47
CA LEU A 351 15.06 -19.08 24.87
C LEU A 351 15.45 -19.25 26.34
N ARG A 352 14.46 -19.44 27.21
CA ARG A 352 14.62 -19.66 28.64
C ARG A 352 13.53 -20.59 29.15
N GLY A 353 13.81 -21.35 30.21
CA GLY A 353 12.83 -22.25 30.80
C GLY A 353 12.58 -23.51 29.97
N ARG A 354 11.32 -23.91 29.86
CA ARG A 354 10.89 -25.12 29.16
C ARG A 354 9.61 -24.86 28.33
N GLY A 355 9.30 -25.76 27.40
CA GLY A 355 8.00 -25.87 26.74
C GLY A 355 6.93 -26.45 27.65
N PHE A 356 5.70 -26.57 27.15
CA PHE A 356 4.66 -27.34 27.82
C PHE A 356 4.99 -28.83 27.79
N GLY A 357 4.67 -29.53 28.86
CA GLY A 357 4.88 -30.96 29.05
C GLY A 357 3.56 -31.69 29.31
N PRO A 358 3.61 -32.98 29.60
CA PRO A 358 2.42 -33.77 29.93
C PRO A 358 1.74 -33.37 31.23
N GLU A 359 2.40 -32.58 32.06
CA GLU A 359 1.88 -32.05 33.33
C GLU A 359 0.88 -30.89 33.14
N GLU A 360 0.92 -30.20 32.03
CA GLU A 360 -0.02 -29.10 31.72
C GLU A 360 -1.38 -29.65 31.26
N THR A 361 -2.15 -30.21 32.21
CA THR A 361 -3.49 -30.74 31.96
C THR A 361 -4.56 -30.07 32.83
N LEU A 362 -5.82 -30.32 32.54
CA LEU A 362 -6.93 -29.80 33.35
C LEU A 362 -6.77 -30.17 34.84
N GLY A 363 -6.93 -29.16 35.70
CA GLY A 363 -6.84 -29.34 37.16
C GLY A 363 -5.41 -29.22 37.76
N HIS A 364 -4.39 -29.07 36.94
CA HIS A 364 -3.03 -28.76 37.39
C HIS A 364 -2.78 -27.25 37.48
N PRO A 365 -1.72 -26.81 38.19
CA PRO A 365 -1.33 -25.40 38.23
C PRO A 365 -1.20 -24.82 36.82
N ARG A 366 -1.76 -23.62 36.60
CA ARG A 366 -1.80 -22.99 35.29
C ARG A 366 -0.41 -22.48 34.91
N SER A 367 0.02 -22.81 33.70
CA SER A 367 1.31 -22.42 33.12
C SER A 367 1.11 -21.51 31.91
N VAL A 368 2.06 -20.59 31.72
CA VAL A 368 2.10 -19.71 30.55
C VAL A 368 3.53 -19.63 30.00
N ILE A 369 3.66 -19.60 28.69
CA ILE A 369 4.90 -19.27 28.00
C ILE A 369 4.72 -17.88 27.41
N VAL A 370 5.73 -17.03 27.55
CA VAL A 370 5.69 -15.63 27.07
C VAL A 370 6.78 -15.41 26.03
N ASP A 371 6.60 -14.38 25.20
CA ASP A 371 7.63 -13.99 24.25
C ASP A 371 8.70 -13.09 24.90
N ASP A 372 9.80 -12.88 24.19
CA ASP A 372 10.90 -12.03 24.65
C ASP A 372 10.52 -10.52 24.65
N LEU A 373 9.49 -10.11 23.90
CA LEU A 373 8.93 -8.76 23.96
C LEU A 373 8.20 -8.53 25.30
N PHE A 374 7.43 -9.53 25.76
CA PHE A 374 6.81 -9.50 27.09
C PHE A 374 7.86 -9.32 28.18
N VAL A 375 8.95 -10.09 28.09
CA VAL A 375 10.06 -10.03 29.06
C VAL A 375 10.73 -8.65 29.03
N ARG A 376 11.02 -8.11 27.86
CA ARG A 376 11.63 -6.77 27.73
C ARG A 376 10.75 -5.67 28.31
N LYS A 377 9.43 -5.77 28.17
CA LYS A 377 8.49 -4.76 28.68
C LYS A 377 8.30 -4.85 30.20
N ASN A 378 8.22 -6.05 30.74
CA ASN A 378 7.79 -6.25 32.12
C ASN A 378 8.93 -6.68 33.08
N PHE A 379 9.98 -7.31 32.58
CA PHE A 379 11.09 -7.85 33.36
C PHE A 379 12.46 -7.50 32.74
N PRO A 380 12.79 -6.22 32.49
CA PRO A 380 13.96 -5.83 31.69
C PRO A 380 15.30 -6.32 32.25
N ASN A 381 15.41 -6.56 33.56
CA ASN A 381 16.65 -6.99 34.24
C ASN A 381 16.42 -8.18 35.17
N GLU A 382 15.32 -8.90 35.05
CA GLU A 382 14.94 -9.99 35.94
C GLU A 382 14.75 -11.30 35.17
N ASN A 383 14.81 -12.41 35.92
CA ASN A 383 14.41 -13.71 35.39
C ASN A 383 12.87 -13.83 35.45
N PRO A 384 12.17 -13.98 34.33
CA PRO A 384 10.72 -14.11 34.34
C PRO A 384 10.24 -15.51 34.78
N ILE A 385 11.09 -16.53 34.69
CA ILE A 385 10.70 -17.92 35.00
C ILE A 385 10.32 -18.05 36.47
N GLY A 386 9.13 -18.62 36.71
CA GLY A 386 8.54 -18.76 38.04
C GLY A 386 7.78 -17.55 38.56
N ARG A 387 7.81 -16.42 37.82
CA ARG A 387 6.94 -15.28 38.13
C ARG A 387 5.49 -15.60 37.80
N GLN A 388 4.56 -14.94 38.50
CA GLN A 388 3.13 -15.16 38.36
C GLN A 388 2.45 -14.00 37.66
N ILE A 389 1.47 -14.33 36.84
CA ILE A 389 0.61 -13.39 36.08
C ILE A 389 -0.83 -13.72 36.41
N ASP A 390 -1.63 -12.70 36.65
CA ASP A 390 -3.07 -12.81 36.73
C ASP A 390 -3.64 -12.46 35.34
N ASP A 391 -4.52 -13.31 34.80
CA ASP A 391 -5.18 -13.10 33.51
C ASP A 391 -6.69 -12.90 33.69
N ASN A 392 -7.32 -12.21 32.78
CA ASN A 392 -8.78 -12.04 32.74
C ASN A 392 -9.46 -13.13 31.88
N GLN A 393 -8.76 -14.24 31.56
CA GLN A 393 -9.25 -15.29 30.67
C GLN A 393 -10.26 -16.24 31.30
N THR A 394 -10.38 -16.26 32.62
CA THR A 394 -11.28 -17.18 33.31
C THR A 394 -12.52 -16.47 33.82
N LEU A 395 -13.63 -17.24 33.86
CA LEU A 395 -14.91 -16.79 34.41
C LEU A 395 -14.90 -16.70 35.94
N ASP A 396 -13.86 -17.20 36.59
CA ASP A 396 -13.71 -17.16 38.03
C ASP A 396 -13.30 -15.76 38.49
N LYS A 397 -13.93 -15.28 39.53
CA LYS A 397 -13.64 -13.94 40.10
C LYS A 397 -12.21 -13.83 40.67
N ASN A 398 -11.56 -14.97 41.00
CA ASN A 398 -10.18 -15.06 41.43
C ASN A 398 -9.57 -16.34 40.82
N PRO A 399 -9.16 -16.31 39.56
CA PRO A 399 -8.53 -17.46 38.94
C PRO A 399 -7.16 -17.71 39.60
N PRO A 400 -6.73 -18.99 39.71
CA PRO A 400 -5.37 -19.26 40.16
C PRO A 400 -4.38 -18.60 39.17
N PRO A 401 -3.30 -17.98 39.70
CA PRO A 401 -2.35 -17.26 38.86
C PRO A 401 -1.64 -18.22 37.89
N LEU A 402 -1.24 -17.66 36.75
CA LEU A 402 -0.43 -18.32 35.73
C LEU A 402 1.07 -18.24 36.12
N THR A 403 1.78 -19.34 36.08
CA THR A 403 3.23 -19.34 36.30
C THR A 403 3.97 -19.31 34.95
N ILE A 404 4.90 -18.38 34.78
CA ILE A 404 5.75 -18.33 33.58
C ILE A 404 6.73 -19.49 33.61
N VAL A 405 6.62 -20.42 32.66
CA VAL A 405 7.48 -21.64 32.59
C VAL A 405 8.51 -21.56 31.45
N GLY A 406 8.28 -20.71 30.43
CA GLY A 406 9.17 -20.58 29.28
C GLY A 406 9.13 -19.22 28.63
N VAL A 407 10.18 -18.95 27.87
CA VAL A 407 10.29 -17.73 27.02
C VAL A 407 10.66 -18.16 25.60
N VAL A 408 9.94 -17.61 24.61
CA VAL A 408 10.16 -17.84 23.18
C VAL A 408 10.47 -16.53 22.45
N PRO A 409 11.01 -16.56 21.22
CA PRO A 409 11.15 -15.35 20.43
C PRO A 409 9.77 -14.74 20.14
N HIS A 410 9.73 -13.41 20.03
CA HIS A 410 8.54 -12.72 19.55
C HIS A 410 8.24 -13.13 18.11
N VAL A 411 7.01 -13.54 17.87
CA VAL A 411 6.51 -13.91 16.53
C VAL A 411 5.80 -12.72 15.93
N ARG A 412 6.16 -12.43 14.72
CA ARG A 412 5.41 -11.49 13.93
C ARG A 412 4.13 -12.14 13.41
N SER A 413 3.01 -11.78 14.00
CA SER A 413 1.70 -12.35 13.69
C SER A 413 0.97 -11.64 12.55
N ASP A 414 1.38 -10.40 12.23
CA ASP A 414 0.67 -9.55 11.27
C ASP A 414 1.58 -8.72 10.35
N VAL A 415 0.96 -8.06 9.38
CA VAL A 415 1.61 -7.14 8.44
C VAL A 415 1.66 -5.73 9.04
N PRO A 416 2.85 -5.09 9.08
CA PRO A 416 3.00 -3.77 9.68
C PRO A 416 2.08 -2.71 9.09
N GLY A 417 1.43 -1.91 9.93
CA GLY A 417 0.56 -0.80 9.54
C GLY A 417 -0.92 -1.16 9.48
N ASP A 418 -1.30 -2.28 10.02
CA ASP A 418 -2.69 -2.57 10.35
C ASP A 418 -3.15 -1.79 11.58
N LYS A 419 -4.48 -1.71 11.79
CA LYS A 419 -5.11 -0.80 12.76
C LYS A 419 -4.72 -1.05 14.20
N PHE A 420 -4.37 -2.29 14.50
CA PHE A 420 -3.83 -2.67 15.79
C PHE A 420 -2.32 -2.79 15.63
N ASP A 421 -1.57 -2.11 16.49
CA ASP A 421 -0.10 -2.21 16.54
C ASP A 421 0.31 -3.55 17.18
N LEU A 422 -0.21 -4.66 16.62
CA LEU A 422 0.03 -6.03 17.09
C LEU A 422 1.51 -6.40 17.03
N LEU A 423 2.26 -5.74 16.15
CA LEU A 423 3.72 -5.90 16.08
C LEU A 423 4.44 -5.52 17.37
N ASN A 424 3.81 -4.69 18.20
CA ASN A 424 4.32 -4.24 19.48
C ASN A 424 3.53 -4.84 20.67
N LEU A 425 2.58 -5.75 20.39
CA LEU A 425 1.84 -6.44 21.43
C LEU A 425 2.63 -7.68 21.88
N PRO A 426 2.91 -7.84 23.19
CA PRO A 426 3.53 -9.06 23.70
C PRO A 426 2.64 -10.27 23.46
N GLN A 427 3.22 -11.48 23.46
CA GLN A 427 2.49 -12.72 23.23
C GLN A 427 2.53 -13.62 24.46
N MET A 428 1.40 -14.21 24.78
CA MET A 428 1.22 -15.21 25.82
C MET A 428 0.68 -16.50 25.20
N TYR A 429 1.33 -17.60 25.50
CA TYR A 429 0.95 -18.93 25.03
C TYR A 429 0.41 -19.76 26.17
N PHE A 430 -0.75 -20.39 25.95
CA PHE A 430 -1.47 -21.21 26.90
C PHE A 430 -1.54 -22.65 26.41
N SER A 431 -1.52 -23.62 27.33
CA SER A 431 -1.66 -25.02 26.94
C SER A 431 -3.10 -25.35 26.56
N GLN A 432 -3.31 -25.91 25.35
CA GLN A 432 -4.60 -26.44 24.88
C GLN A 432 -5.14 -27.54 25.82
N ALA A 433 -4.28 -28.26 26.52
CA ALA A 433 -4.71 -29.26 27.47
C ALA A 433 -5.20 -28.65 28.80
N GLN A 434 -4.79 -27.43 29.15
CA GLN A 434 -5.31 -26.66 30.30
C GLN A 434 -6.47 -25.75 29.97
N MET A 435 -6.48 -25.23 28.72
CA MET A 435 -7.48 -24.29 28.23
C MET A 435 -7.99 -24.72 26.85
N PRO A 436 -8.78 -25.82 26.77
CA PRO A 436 -9.26 -26.32 25.50
C PRO A 436 -10.21 -25.33 24.82
N GLU A 437 -9.90 -24.97 23.56
CA GLU A 437 -10.70 -24.13 22.71
C GLU A 437 -11.23 -24.92 21.51
N THR A 438 -12.45 -24.61 21.09
CA THR A 438 -13.15 -25.34 20.02
C THR A 438 -12.71 -24.92 18.62
N GLU A 439 -12.28 -23.68 18.46
CA GLU A 439 -11.82 -23.13 17.18
C GLU A 439 -10.30 -23.03 17.17
N ASN A 440 -9.66 -23.78 16.31
CA ASN A 440 -8.20 -23.84 16.21
C ASN A 440 -7.75 -24.10 14.79
N SER A 441 -6.54 -23.68 14.48
CA SER A 441 -5.84 -24.05 13.27
C SER A 441 -4.88 -25.21 13.53
N LEU A 442 -4.99 -26.26 12.71
CA LEU A 442 -4.09 -27.39 12.68
C LEU A 442 -2.86 -27.02 11.84
N LEU A 443 -1.68 -27.17 12.40
CA LEU A 443 -0.40 -26.92 11.75
C LEU A 443 0.35 -28.25 11.59
N ILE A 444 0.82 -28.54 10.39
CA ILE A 444 1.53 -29.78 10.10
C ILE A 444 2.84 -29.44 9.39
N ARG A 445 3.96 -29.77 10.02
CA ARG A 445 5.26 -29.69 9.38
C ARG A 445 5.52 -30.95 8.58
N THR A 446 5.90 -30.77 7.34
CA THR A 446 6.22 -31.88 6.44
C THR A 446 7.62 -31.76 5.85
N SER A 447 8.22 -32.91 5.54
CA SER A 447 9.46 -33.02 4.77
C SER A 447 9.21 -33.14 3.26
N LEU A 448 7.96 -33.21 2.84
CA LEU A 448 7.59 -33.29 1.42
C LEU A 448 7.82 -31.93 0.73
N ALA A 449 8.21 -31.96 -0.53
CA ALA A 449 8.42 -30.76 -1.33
C ALA A 449 7.12 -29.94 -1.49
N GLU A 450 5.99 -30.64 -1.61
CA GLU A 450 4.66 -30.05 -1.77
C GLU A 450 3.79 -30.34 -0.53
N PRO A 451 3.72 -29.44 0.47
CA PRO A 451 2.92 -29.65 1.69
C PRO A 451 1.43 -29.92 1.42
N MET A 452 0.88 -29.29 0.38
CA MET A 452 -0.53 -29.48 -0.01
C MET A 452 -0.88 -30.91 -0.40
N SER A 453 0.09 -31.75 -0.77
CA SER A 453 -0.14 -33.16 -1.09
C SER A 453 -0.65 -33.99 0.10
N LEU A 454 -0.41 -33.53 1.33
CA LEU A 454 -0.93 -34.16 2.55
C LEU A 454 -2.37 -33.79 2.85
N ALA A 455 -2.92 -32.76 2.24
CA ALA A 455 -4.23 -32.20 2.61
C ALA A 455 -5.34 -33.26 2.64
N SER A 456 -5.47 -34.05 1.59
CA SER A 456 -6.51 -35.08 1.49
C SER A 456 -6.32 -36.24 2.49
N ALA A 457 -5.09 -36.57 2.83
CA ALA A 457 -4.81 -37.59 3.85
C ALA A 457 -5.19 -37.09 5.26
N VAL A 458 -4.86 -35.83 5.57
CA VAL A 458 -5.21 -35.19 6.84
C VAL A 458 -6.73 -35.06 6.99
N VAL A 459 -7.43 -34.61 5.96
CA VAL A 459 -8.90 -34.52 5.97
C VAL A 459 -9.55 -35.87 6.26
N LYS A 460 -9.00 -36.97 5.72
CA LYS A 460 -9.48 -38.33 6.01
C LYS A 460 -9.29 -38.71 7.47
N GLU A 461 -8.16 -38.34 8.09
CA GLU A 461 -7.94 -38.59 9.53
C GLU A 461 -8.88 -37.78 10.41
N VAL A 462 -9.17 -36.52 10.07
CA VAL A 462 -10.20 -35.72 10.77
C VAL A 462 -11.55 -36.41 10.67
N GLN A 463 -11.98 -36.81 9.45
CA GLN A 463 -13.26 -37.47 9.21
C GLN A 463 -13.33 -38.90 9.81
N ALA A 464 -12.19 -39.55 10.01
CA ALA A 464 -12.14 -40.85 10.69
C ALA A 464 -12.42 -40.74 12.20
N ILE A 465 -12.19 -39.55 12.79
CA ILE A 465 -12.56 -39.25 14.20
C ILE A 465 -14.00 -38.76 14.25
N ASP A 466 -14.35 -37.80 13.42
CA ASP A 466 -15.68 -37.20 13.31
C ASP A 466 -16.05 -36.98 11.83
N PRO A 467 -16.92 -37.83 11.25
CA PRO A 467 -17.29 -37.74 9.83
C PRO A 467 -17.97 -36.43 9.41
N ASP A 468 -18.61 -35.76 10.38
CA ASP A 468 -19.35 -34.52 10.14
C ASP A 468 -18.48 -33.26 10.38
N GLN A 469 -17.21 -33.43 10.80
CA GLN A 469 -16.33 -32.31 11.07
C GLN A 469 -15.80 -31.67 9.77
N PRO A 470 -16.20 -30.44 9.45
CA PRO A 470 -15.65 -29.74 8.30
C PRO A 470 -14.20 -29.32 8.58
N VAL A 471 -13.40 -29.33 7.51
CA VAL A 471 -12.05 -28.78 7.50
C VAL A 471 -12.06 -27.59 6.55
N ASP A 472 -11.69 -26.43 7.03
CA ASP A 472 -11.76 -25.18 6.29
C ASP A 472 -10.37 -24.58 6.07
N SER A 473 -10.26 -23.59 5.19
CA SER A 473 -9.07 -22.77 4.97
C SER A 473 -7.77 -23.55 4.77
N ILE A 474 -7.81 -24.64 3.96
CA ILE A 474 -6.62 -25.46 3.70
C ILE A 474 -5.61 -24.64 2.90
N SER A 475 -4.45 -24.39 3.48
CA SER A 475 -3.42 -23.53 2.90
C SER A 475 -2.01 -23.94 3.35
N THR A 476 -0.98 -23.26 2.87
CA THR A 476 0.36 -23.36 3.44
C THR A 476 0.70 -22.04 4.15
N MET A 477 1.51 -22.10 5.20
CA MET A 477 1.96 -20.92 5.93
C MET A 477 2.62 -19.87 5.01
N GLN A 478 3.38 -20.32 4.01
CA GLN A 478 3.97 -19.42 3.01
C GLN A 478 2.92 -18.72 2.15
N ARG A 479 1.82 -19.42 1.82
CA ARG A 479 0.73 -18.83 1.06
C ARG A 479 -0.02 -17.79 1.90
N ASN A 480 -0.27 -18.07 3.18
CA ASN A 480 -0.92 -17.11 4.09
C ASN A 480 -0.09 -15.81 4.20
N ILE A 481 1.23 -15.92 4.43
CA ILE A 481 2.15 -14.76 4.43
C ILE A 481 2.10 -14.02 3.10
N SER A 482 2.10 -14.74 1.97
CA SER A 482 2.05 -14.12 0.64
C SER A 482 0.73 -13.39 0.39
N GLN A 483 -0.39 -13.92 0.89
CA GLN A 483 -1.72 -13.31 0.80
C GLN A 483 -1.80 -12.05 1.66
N SER A 484 -1.34 -12.08 2.90
CA SER A 484 -1.31 -10.90 3.79
C SER A 484 -0.49 -9.75 3.18
N LEU A 485 0.58 -10.06 2.43
CA LEU A 485 1.42 -9.07 1.76
C LEU A 485 0.90 -8.65 0.37
N ALA A 486 -0.14 -9.31 -0.17
CA ALA A 486 -0.56 -9.13 -1.56
C ALA A 486 -1.03 -7.70 -1.88
N THR A 487 -1.78 -7.06 -0.99
CA THR A 487 -2.24 -5.68 -1.17
C THR A 487 -1.07 -4.69 -1.26
N ARG A 488 -0.04 -4.88 -0.43
CA ARG A 488 1.18 -4.04 -0.47
C ARG A 488 1.99 -4.29 -1.72
N ARG A 489 2.13 -5.56 -2.13
CA ARG A 489 2.78 -5.95 -3.38
C ARG A 489 2.08 -5.30 -4.58
N LEU A 490 0.76 -5.33 -4.63
CA LEU A 490 -0.03 -4.69 -5.69
C LEU A 490 0.21 -3.17 -5.71
N THR A 491 0.10 -2.51 -4.56
CA THR A 491 0.35 -1.07 -4.43
C THR A 491 1.76 -0.69 -4.89
N MET A 492 2.78 -1.47 -4.49
CA MET A 492 4.16 -1.28 -4.91
C MET A 492 4.34 -1.42 -6.43
N ILE A 493 3.77 -2.47 -7.04
CA ILE A 493 3.86 -2.71 -8.49
C ILE A 493 3.19 -1.58 -9.25
N LEU A 494 1.99 -1.15 -8.85
CA LEU A 494 1.27 -0.06 -9.51
C LEU A 494 2.02 1.26 -9.37
N LEU A 495 2.49 1.61 -8.18
CA LEU A 495 3.25 2.85 -7.96
C LEU A 495 4.58 2.84 -8.71
N GLY A 496 5.27 1.68 -8.73
CA GLY A 496 6.49 1.50 -9.52
C GLY A 496 6.25 1.67 -11.03
N SER A 497 5.16 1.11 -11.56
CA SER A 497 4.79 1.27 -12.96
C SER A 497 4.46 2.73 -13.31
N PHE A 498 3.74 3.45 -12.42
CA PHE A 498 3.48 4.88 -12.60
C PHE A 498 4.76 5.71 -12.54
N ALA A 499 5.70 5.39 -11.66
CA ALA A 499 6.99 6.06 -11.58
C ALA A 499 7.84 5.82 -12.84
N ALA A 500 7.86 4.60 -13.36
CA ALA A 500 8.54 4.28 -14.62
C ALA A 500 7.90 5.03 -15.81
N LEU A 501 6.57 5.06 -15.89
CA LEU A 501 5.84 5.81 -16.91
C LEU A 501 6.12 7.31 -16.81
N ALA A 502 6.12 7.88 -15.60
CA ALA A 502 6.46 9.27 -15.36
C ALA A 502 7.88 9.61 -15.82
N LEU A 503 8.84 8.71 -15.56
CA LEU A 503 10.23 8.86 -16.00
C LEU A 503 10.34 8.89 -17.53
N VAL A 504 9.66 7.98 -18.22
CA VAL A 504 9.59 7.95 -19.69
C VAL A 504 8.94 9.23 -20.23
N LEU A 505 7.79 9.63 -19.68
CA LEU A 505 7.08 10.83 -20.12
C LEU A 505 7.89 12.10 -19.86
N ALA A 506 8.58 12.21 -18.73
CA ALA A 506 9.47 13.34 -18.42
C ALA A 506 10.66 13.41 -19.39
N SER A 507 11.25 12.26 -19.75
CA SER A 507 12.35 12.19 -20.73
C SER A 507 11.90 12.62 -22.12
N VAL A 508 10.74 12.16 -22.60
CA VAL A 508 10.14 12.54 -23.88
C VAL A 508 9.83 14.04 -23.93
N GLY A 509 9.24 14.57 -22.84
CA GLY A 509 8.94 16.01 -22.74
C GLY A 509 10.19 16.88 -22.78
N LEU A 510 11.20 16.50 -22.02
CA LEU A 510 12.49 17.20 -21.98
C LEU A 510 13.20 17.14 -23.34
N TYR A 511 13.25 15.94 -23.95
CA TYR A 511 13.81 15.77 -25.30
C TYR A 511 13.07 16.67 -26.31
N GLY A 512 11.74 16.67 -26.30
CA GLY A 512 10.93 17.48 -27.23
C GLY A 512 11.20 18.99 -27.11
N VAL A 513 11.28 19.50 -25.87
CA VAL A 513 11.58 20.92 -25.60
C VAL A 513 13.02 21.26 -26.02
N MET A 514 13.97 20.38 -25.74
CA MET A 514 15.38 20.60 -26.14
C MET A 514 15.56 20.54 -27.65
N ALA A 515 14.99 19.55 -28.33
CA ALA A 515 15.06 19.41 -29.78
C ALA A 515 14.49 20.66 -30.49
N LEU A 516 13.35 21.15 -30.01
CA LEU A 516 12.74 22.36 -30.55
C LEU A 516 13.57 23.61 -30.27
N SER A 517 14.15 23.73 -29.06
CA SER A 517 15.04 24.85 -28.70
C SER A 517 16.27 24.90 -29.59
N VAL A 518 16.84 23.75 -29.94
CA VAL A 518 17.97 23.63 -30.86
C VAL A 518 17.54 24.06 -32.26
N THR A 519 16.42 23.56 -32.77
CA THR A 519 15.89 23.92 -34.12
C THR A 519 15.60 25.42 -34.26
N GLN A 520 15.06 26.04 -33.23
CA GLN A 520 14.79 27.50 -33.25
C GLN A 520 16.06 28.36 -33.21
N ARG A 521 17.18 27.84 -32.75
CA ARG A 521 18.47 28.54 -32.66
C ARG A 521 19.51 28.04 -33.67
N THR A 522 19.09 27.25 -34.66
CA THR A 522 19.98 26.70 -35.67
C THR A 522 20.78 27.79 -36.38
N ARG A 523 20.13 28.94 -36.71
CA ARG A 523 20.82 30.09 -37.31
C ARG A 523 21.82 30.75 -36.38
N GLU A 524 21.51 30.93 -35.08
CA GLU A 524 22.43 31.44 -34.06
C GLU A 524 23.68 30.53 -33.94
N PHE A 525 23.47 29.23 -33.85
CA PHE A 525 24.53 28.24 -33.78
C PHE A 525 25.36 28.20 -35.07
N GLY A 526 24.72 28.30 -36.25
CA GLY A 526 25.40 28.36 -37.52
C GLY A 526 26.29 29.59 -37.66
N ILE A 527 25.83 30.79 -37.27
CA ILE A 527 26.64 32.01 -37.24
C ILE A 527 27.81 31.89 -36.30
N ARG A 528 27.63 31.36 -35.09
CA ARG A 528 28.76 31.17 -34.13
C ARG A 528 29.80 30.21 -34.65
N LEU A 529 29.38 29.08 -35.25
CA LEU A 529 30.30 28.10 -35.85
C LEU A 529 31.03 28.72 -37.07
N ALA A 530 30.35 29.52 -37.90
CA ALA A 530 30.97 30.25 -39.02
C ALA A 530 31.98 31.30 -38.57
N LEU A 531 31.80 31.90 -37.40
CA LEU A 531 32.73 32.83 -36.73
C LEU A 531 33.87 32.14 -35.99
N GLY A 532 33.96 30.78 -36.06
CA GLY A 532 35.07 30.03 -35.46
C GLY A 532 34.85 29.56 -34.01
N ALA A 533 33.61 29.64 -33.47
CA ALA A 533 33.36 29.12 -32.14
C ALA A 533 33.55 27.60 -32.07
N PRO A 534 34.23 27.06 -31.05
CA PRO A 534 34.44 25.63 -30.91
C PRO A 534 33.10 24.90 -30.68
N ARG A 535 32.96 23.70 -31.23
CA ARG A 535 31.76 22.86 -31.13
C ARG A 535 31.35 22.58 -29.67
N GLU A 536 32.35 22.51 -28.78
CA GLU A 536 32.12 22.32 -27.34
C GLU A 536 31.35 23.46 -26.71
N ASP A 537 31.57 24.70 -27.08
CA ASP A 537 30.87 25.85 -26.52
C ASP A 537 29.42 25.87 -26.93
N VAL A 538 29.11 25.52 -28.18
CA VAL A 538 27.75 25.33 -28.66
C VAL A 538 27.06 24.19 -27.92
N PHE A 539 27.78 23.11 -27.68
CA PHE A 539 27.29 21.95 -26.91
C PHE A 539 27.00 22.36 -25.46
N LYS A 540 27.92 22.99 -24.76
CA LYS A 540 27.78 23.47 -23.38
C LYS A 540 26.61 24.45 -23.24
N LEU A 541 26.42 25.33 -24.19
CA LEU A 541 25.33 26.32 -24.18
C LEU A 541 23.95 25.65 -24.36
N ALA A 542 23.85 24.67 -25.27
CA ALA A 542 22.63 23.91 -25.48
C ALA A 542 22.30 23.03 -24.27
N LEU A 543 23.27 22.28 -23.74
CA LEU A 543 23.11 21.37 -22.61
C LEU A 543 22.82 22.11 -21.31
N GLY A 544 23.53 23.23 -21.04
CA GLY A 544 23.43 23.98 -19.78
C GLY A 544 22.04 24.49 -19.49
N ARG A 545 21.28 24.89 -20.55
CA ARG A 545 19.90 25.32 -20.38
C ARG A 545 18.96 24.19 -19.99
N GLY A 546 19.14 23.01 -20.57
CA GLY A 546 18.38 21.82 -20.19
C GLY A 546 18.66 21.41 -18.75
N LEU A 547 19.95 21.39 -18.38
CA LEU A 547 20.38 21.06 -17.01
C LEU A 547 19.86 22.06 -15.95
N LEU A 548 19.78 23.34 -16.28
CA LEU A 548 19.19 24.35 -15.38
C LEU A 548 17.71 24.04 -15.09
N LEU A 549 16.93 23.73 -16.14
CA LEU A 549 15.52 23.39 -15.96
C LEU A 549 15.35 22.11 -15.13
N VAL A 550 16.18 21.10 -15.40
CA VAL A 550 16.21 19.85 -14.62
C VAL A 550 16.61 20.13 -13.16
N GLY A 551 17.64 20.94 -12.91
CA GLY A 551 18.09 21.30 -11.56
C GLY A 551 17.00 22.00 -10.74
N ILE A 552 16.29 22.97 -11.35
CA ILE A 552 15.15 23.62 -10.69
C ILE A 552 14.01 22.60 -10.43
N GLY A 553 13.71 21.74 -11.42
CA GLY A 553 12.71 20.68 -11.27
C GLY A 553 13.05 19.69 -10.16
N LEU A 554 14.32 19.27 -10.06
CA LEU A 554 14.80 18.39 -8.99
C LEU A 554 14.70 19.09 -7.61
N ALA A 555 15.04 20.37 -7.51
CA ALA A 555 14.94 21.10 -6.25
C ALA A 555 13.49 21.20 -5.77
N LEU A 556 12.55 21.58 -6.65
CA LEU A 556 11.12 21.63 -6.32
C LEU A 556 10.55 20.23 -6.06
N GLY A 557 10.96 19.24 -6.85
CA GLY A 557 10.56 17.85 -6.69
C GLY A 557 11.06 17.26 -5.36
N LEU A 558 12.24 17.66 -4.89
CA LEU A 558 12.75 17.25 -3.58
C LEU A 558 11.87 17.80 -2.44
N LEU A 559 11.47 19.06 -2.50
CA LEU A 559 10.53 19.63 -1.51
C LEU A 559 9.19 18.88 -1.52
N GLY A 560 8.67 18.58 -2.72
CA GLY A 560 7.45 17.78 -2.87
C GLY A 560 7.61 16.35 -2.35
N ALA A 561 8.75 15.70 -2.60
CA ALA A 561 9.05 14.35 -2.13
C ALA A 561 9.18 14.28 -0.60
N LEU A 562 9.74 15.29 0.04
CA LEU A 562 9.79 15.40 1.51
C LEU A 562 8.39 15.48 2.12
N GLY A 563 7.50 16.32 1.55
CA GLY A 563 6.11 16.39 1.98
C GLY A 563 5.32 15.08 1.75
N ALA A 564 5.50 14.45 0.59
CA ALA A 564 4.89 13.17 0.27
C ALA A 564 5.41 12.05 1.19
N GLY A 565 6.71 12.04 1.52
CA GLY A 565 7.32 11.09 2.43
C GLY A 565 6.71 11.15 3.84
N GLN A 566 6.46 12.36 4.36
CA GLN A 566 5.77 12.52 5.64
C GLN A 566 4.33 11.99 5.61
N ALA A 567 3.60 12.25 4.52
CA ALA A 567 2.25 11.72 4.35
C ALA A 567 2.20 10.19 4.22
N LEU A 568 3.29 9.57 3.76
CA LEU A 568 3.41 8.13 3.58
C LEU A 568 3.86 7.39 4.85
N THR A 569 4.29 8.07 5.91
CA THR A 569 4.85 7.43 7.13
C THR A 569 3.94 6.38 7.72
N SER A 570 2.63 6.60 7.71
CA SER A 570 1.63 5.63 8.22
C SER A 570 1.48 4.36 7.36
N LEU A 571 1.98 4.39 6.12
CA LEU A 571 1.94 3.25 5.18
C LEU A 571 3.28 2.51 5.10
N LEU A 572 4.35 3.11 5.65
CA LEU A 572 5.72 2.58 5.54
C LEU A 572 6.09 1.76 6.77
N TYR A 573 6.66 0.58 6.53
CA TYR A 573 7.21 -0.26 7.59
C TYR A 573 8.70 0.04 7.81
N ASN A 574 9.04 0.46 9.02
CA ASN A 574 10.43 0.68 9.48
C ASN A 574 11.29 1.54 8.51
N VAL A 575 10.62 2.41 7.73
CA VAL A 575 11.25 3.37 6.83
C VAL A 575 10.73 4.75 7.21
N GLY A 576 11.64 5.65 7.58
CA GLY A 576 11.25 7.03 7.82
C GLY A 576 10.76 7.69 6.53
N GLY A 577 9.85 8.66 6.65
CA GLY A 577 9.39 9.46 5.51
C GLY A 577 10.52 10.21 4.80
N PHE A 578 11.67 10.37 5.47
CA PHE A 578 12.93 10.85 4.91
C PHE A 578 13.94 9.70 4.87
N ASP A 579 14.11 9.08 3.70
CA ASP A 579 15.13 8.07 3.48
C ASP A 579 16.13 8.54 2.41
N PRO A 580 17.39 8.83 2.81
CA PRO A 580 18.40 9.36 1.90
C PRO A 580 18.70 8.42 0.72
N THR A 581 18.65 7.10 0.92
CA THR A 581 18.98 6.14 -0.13
C THR A 581 17.91 6.12 -1.22
N ALA A 582 16.63 6.16 -0.85
CA ALA A 582 15.52 6.24 -1.80
C ALA A 582 15.56 7.55 -2.59
N LEU A 583 15.85 8.67 -1.93
CA LEU A 583 15.95 9.98 -2.58
C LEU A 583 17.15 10.07 -3.52
N VAL A 584 18.35 9.64 -3.11
CA VAL A 584 19.55 9.66 -3.96
C VAL A 584 19.38 8.78 -5.18
N THR A 585 18.79 7.60 -5.05
CA THR A 585 18.51 6.72 -6.19
C THR A 585 17.49 7.32 -7.14
N ALA A 586 16.42 7.94 -6.64
CA ALA A 586 15.42 8.61 -7.46
C ALA A 586 16.00 9.82 -8.22
N ILE A 587 16.77 10.66 -7.53
CA ILE A 587 17.48 11.81 -8.14
C ILE A 587 18.48 11.32 -9.19
N GLY A 588 19.28 10.31 -8.86
CA GLY A 588 20.29 9.75 -9.78
C GLY A 588 19.66 9.16 -11.04
N ALA A 589 18.58 8.39 -10.90
CA ALA A 589 17.86 7.83 -12.03
C ALA A 589 17.27 8.92 -12.94
N LEU A 590 16.58 9.91 -12.34
CA LEU A 590 15.97 11.00 -13.11
C LEU A 590 17.01 11.92 -13.76
N ALA A 591 18.09 12.25 -13.04
CA ALA A 591 19.19 13.04 -13.58
C ALA A 591 19.90 12.31 -14.73
N GLY A 592 20.14 11.01 -14.61
CA GLY A 592 20.75 10.20 -15.67
C GLY A 592 19.91 10.18 -16.94
N VAL A 593 18.61 9.93 -16.81
CA VAL A 593 17.67 9.93 -17.95
C VAL A 593 17.54 11.34 -18.55
N ALA A 594 17.50 12.39 -17.73
CA ALA A 594 17.44 13.77 -18.18
C ALA A 594 18.71 14.18 -18.94
N LEU A 595 19.88 13.76 -18.48
CA LEU A 595 21.15 13.96 -19.18
C LEU A 595 21.12 13.33 -20.57
N LEU A 596 20.67 12.08 -20.69
CA LEU A 596 20.52 11.38 -21.97
C LEU A 596 19.53 12.12 -22.88
N ALA A 597 18.39 12.54 -22.38
CA ALA A 597 17.37 13.27 -23.12
C ALA A 597 17.88 14.63 -23.65
N CYS A 598 18.76 15.31 -22.91
CA CYS A 598 19.37 16.58 -23.33
C CYS A 598 20.56 16.38 -24.26
N TRP A 599 21.32 15.30 -24.10
CA TRP A 599 22.56 15.05 -24.82
C TRP A 599 22.33 14.86 -26.32
N PHE A 600 21.33 14.07 -26.72
CA PHE A 600 21.03 13.82 -28.14
C PHE A 600 20.71 15.09 -28.93
N PRO A 601 19.79 16.01 -28.49
CA PRO A 601 19.57 17.28 -29.18
C PRO A 601 20.78 18.21 -29.17
N ALA A 602 21.53 18.28 -28.06
CA ALA A 602 22.72 19.10 -27.96
C ALA A 602 23.83 18.65 -28.95
N ARG A 603 23.99 17.34 -29.10
CA ARG A 603 24.93 16.78 -30.12
C ARG A 603 24.48 17.11 -31.56
N ARG A 604 23.18 17.16 -31.84
CA ARG A 604 22.68 17.60 -33.15
C ARG A 604 22.98 19.07 -33.42
N ALA A 605 22.95 19.94 -32.41
CA ALA A 605 23.29 21.35 -32.54
C ALA A 605 24.73 21.58 -33.00
N THR A 606 25.70 20.71 -32.62
CA THR A 606 27.11 20.82 -33.02
C THR A 606 27.39 20.33 -34.41
N ARG A 607 26.44 19.67 -35.09
CA ARG A 607 26.56 19.12 -36.44
C ARG A 607 25.84 19.97 -37.50
N VAL A 608 25.39 21.15 -37.15
CA VAL A 608 24.73 22.08 -38.07
C VAL A 608 25.76 22.59 -39.07
N ASP A 609 25.48 22.43 -40.38
CA ASP A 609 26.31 22.99 -41.44
C ASP A 609 26.08 24.50 -41.51
N PRO A 610 27.11 25.35 -41.34
CA PRO A 610 26.97 26.81 -41.37
C PRO A 610 26.41 27.32 -42.68
N ILE A 611 26.71 26.68 -43.83
CA ILE A 611 26.23 27.09 -45.14
C ILE A 611 24.73 26.85 -45.30
N VAL A 612 24.23 25.71 -44.79
CA VAL A 612 22.80 25.38 -44.80
C VAL A 612 22.05 26.29 -43.85
N ALA A 613 22.61 26.59 -42.65
CA ALA A 613 22.00 27.45 -41.64
C ALA A 613 21.81 28.92 -42.11
N LEU A 614 22.68 29.40 -43.03
CA LEU A 614 22.60 30.74 -43.60
C LEU A 614 21.67 30.82 -44.83
N ARG A 615 21.39 29.69 -45.51
CA ARG A 615 20.50 29.59 -46.67
C ARG A 615 19.02 29.40 -46.36
N TYR A 616 18.67 29.08 -45.11
CA TYR A 616 17.29 28.93 -44.68
C TYR A 616 16.64 30.32 -44.51
N GLU A 617 16.00 30.81 -45.58
CA GLU A 617 15.01 31.90 -45.54
C GLU A 617 13.62 31.40 -45.15
#